data_8314b19ad3bf61b3526f0885a864bdb8
#
_entry.id   8314b19ad3bf61b3526f0885a864bdb8
#
_cell.length_a   1.000
_cell.length_b   1.000
_cell.length_c   1.000
_cell.angle_alpha   90.00
_cell.angle_beta   90.00
_cell.angle_gamma   90.00
#
_symmetry.space_group_name_H-M   'P 1'
#
loop_
_entity.id
_entity.type
_entity.pdbx_description
1 polymer ?
#
loop_
_entity_poly.entity_id
_entity_poly.type
_entity_poly.pdbx_seq_one_letter_code
_entity_poly.pdbx_strand_id
1 'polypeptide(L)'
;LSSDIENILLHVDNDIERLQKLLASLLGKREQWLPYILEINDASNNEQYFENCIQELIRESITELKKELVPHSEILEELINYSTTNLINLNSDTAKVIQQLDQLPGLLMKDIPNWRRVIALLLTEKGAWRKGRGITTRIGFKPGDKQKKDLEKLIGEMESNKELNRLLNYVRILPSSLLDSYQWNFLHSLTHLLIRLSSELIISFRNHGIVDYTQISAAAQQAIGSDVLPTDLTLALDHRIKHILVDEFQDTSQLQLEILKALIGGWERKDQRSLFLVGDPMQSCYGFRNADVGIYLSVQQKGLQNLEITSLQLKTNFRSDSRIINWVNSHFKTAFPLKPDSSRGAVPYSCAVAAKPSNSLGAVSTDIIAYRDQQKMEAKKAEASNIIHAIEELRSTSPDESIAILVRTRGHLSSIIPELQNHGIPWESNEIDTMGEIQIIEDLLNLTKALLNPHDRLSWLGLLRAPWVGLNISDLHIIACHSVNQPIWECLKSLNSIQGVSVDGRTRLANFVNCIQYSIRYRYQVPLVELIESSWRLLRGYAVVETNKEKVSVSQYFDLIERHSSAGGISDINSFQNKVRTSFITFSANPVSNSTPIQVLTIHKAKGLEFDHVIIPGLANSSKSEDKSLL
;
A
#
# COMPACT_ATOMS: atom_id res chain seq x y z
N LEU A 1 1.56 -30.49 9.09
CA LEU A 1 1.93 -29.12 9.44
C LEU A 1 3.45 -28.88 9.42
N SER A 2 4.28 -29.76 10.01
CA SER A 2 5.75 -29.60 9.97
C SER A 2 6.24 -29.64 8.53
N SER A 3 5.79 -30.63 7.74
CA SER A 3 6.13 -30.75 6.32
C SER A 3 5.63 -29.58 5.47
N ASP A 4 4.45 -29.03 5.77
CA ASP A 4 3.92 -27.88 5.05
C ASP A 4 4.79 -26.64 5.28
N ILE A 5 5.18 -26.40 6.54
CA ILE A 5 6.05 -25.28 6.89
C ILE A 5 7.44 -25.44 6.25
N GLU A 6 8.01 -26.64 6.25
CA GLU A 6 9.28 -26.94 5.61
C GLU A 6 9.23 -26.66 4.10
N ASN A 7 8.19 -27.10 3.40
CA ASN A 7 8.01 -26.84 1.97
C ASN A 7 7.94 -25.35 1.67
N ILE A 8 7.20 -24.59 2.49
CA ILE A 8 7.06 -23.14 2.30
C ILE A 8 8.36 -22.41 2.63
N LEU A 9 9.08 -22.80 3.68
CA LEU A 9 10.37 -22.21 4.04
C LEU A 9 11.41 -22.44 2.95
N LEU A 10 11.47 -23.64 2.36
CA LEU A 10 12.35 -23.93 1.24
C LEU A 10 12.07 -23.03 0.03
N HIS A 11 10.81 -22.70 -0.23
CA HIS A 11 10.43 -21.81 -1.33
C HIS A 11 10.91 -20.36 -1.14
N VAL A 12 11.04 -19.90 0.10
CA VAL A 12 11.52 -18.54 0.43
C VAL A 12 12.97 -18.52 0.93
N ASP A 13 13.77 -19.53 0.60
CA ASP A 13 15.19 -19.65 0.99
C ASP A 13 15.42 -19.57 2.52
N ASN A 14 14.48 -20.10 3.31
CA ASN A 14 14.45 -20.05 4.78
C ASN A 14 14.42 -18.64 5.38
N ASP A 15 13.99 -17.63 4.63
CA ASP A 15 13.78 -16.26 5.13
C ASP A 15 12.44 -16.16 5.90
N ILE A 16 12.51 -16.40 7.21
CA ILE A 16 11.34 -16.41 8.11
C ILE A 16 10.68 -15.03 8.19
N GLU A 17 11.48 -13.95 8.24
CA GLU A 17 10.92 -12.59 8.34
C GLU A 17 10.13 -12.22 7.08
N ARG A 18 10.66 -12.57 5.92
CA ARG A 18 9.98 -12.38 4.64
C ARG A 18 8.70 -13.20 4.59
N LEU A 19 8.75 -14.47 4.97
CA LEU A 19 7.59 -15.35 5.02
C LEU A 19 6.49 -14.78 5.92
N GLN A 20 6.83 -14.35 7.13
CA GLN A 20 5.86 -13.75 8.06
C GLN A 20 5.17 -12.51 7.47
N LYS A 21 5.91 -11.62 6.82
CA LYS A 21 5.33 -10.43 6.17
C LYS A 21 4.37 -10.80 5.03
N LEU A 22 4.74 -11.79 4.22
CA LEU A 22 3.92 -12.26 3.11
C LEU A 22 2.64 -12.94 3.60
N LEU A 23 2.73 -13.83 4.59
CA LEU A 23 1.56 -14.49 5.20
C LEU A 23 0.63 -13.49 5.90
N ALA A 24 1.19 -12.51 6.61
CA ALA A 24 0.39 -11.44 7.23
C ALA A 24 -0.36 -10.61 6.17
N SER A 25 0.28 -10.31 5.04
CA SER A 25 -0.35 -9.62 3.91
C SER A 25 -1.49 -10.46 3.30
N LEU A 26 -1.30 -11.77 3.13
CA LEU A 26 -2.33 -12.68 2.64
C LEU A 26 -3.51 -12.78 3.61
N LEU A 27 -3.25 -12.91 4.92
CA LEU A 27 -4.30 -12.94 5.94
C LEU A 27 -5.12 -11.64 5.98
N GLY A 28 -4.50 -10.51 5.74
CA GLY A 28 -5.21 -9.22 5.59
C GLY A 28 -6.16 -9.19 4.39
N LYS A 29 -5.91 -10.02 3.38
CA LYS A 29 -6.72 -10.15 2.16
C LYS A 29 -7.58 -11.42 2.13
N ARG A 30 -7.79 -12.08 3.29
CA ARG A 30 -8.46 -13.38 3.35
C ARG A 30 -9.88 -13.39 2.76
N GLU A 31 -10.57 -12.27 2.70
CA GLU A 31 -11.88 -12.18 2.04
C GLU A 31 -11.83 -12.51 0.55
N GLN A 32 -10.66 -12.32 -0.11
CA GLN A 32 -10.49 -12.56 -1.54
C GLN A 32 -10.23 -14.03 -1.88
N TRP A 33 -9.68 -14.81 -0.97
CA TRP A 33 -9.26 -16.17 -1.26
C TRP A 33 -9.89 -17.24 -0.35
N LEU A 34 -10.26 -16.91 0.91
CA LEU A 34 -10.76 -17.91 1.88
C LEU A 34 -12.04 -18.62 1.41
N PRO A 35 -13.06 -17.95 0.84
CA PRO A 35 -14.26 -18.62 0.34
C PRO A 35 -13.93 -19.69 -0.69
N TYR A 36 -13.07 -19.37 -1.66
CA TYR A 36 -12.67 -20.29 -2.71
C TYR A 36 -11.89 -21.49 -2.18
N ILE A 37 -10.96 -21.27 -1.23
CA ILE A 37 -10.17 -22.35 -0.63
C ILE A 37 -11.05 -23.29 0.20
N LEU A 38 -12.07 -22.79 0.89
CA LEU A 38 -13.00 -23.63 1.67
C LEU A 38 -13.91 -24.47 0.77
N GLU A 39 -14.38 -23.93 -0.35
CA GLU A 39 -15.16 -24.68 -1.34
C GLU A 39 -14.34 -25.79 -2.02
N ILE A 40 -13.06 -25.53 -2.22
CA ILE A 40 -12.13 -26.46 -2.89
C ILE A 40 -11.72 -27.64 -1.98
N ASN A 41 -11.90 -27.57 -0.68
CA ASN A 41 -11.43 -28.59 0.28
C ASN A 41 -12.14 -29.97 0.18
N ASP A 42 -13.09 -30.14 -0.73
CA ASP A 42 -13.64 -31.44 -1.16
C ASP A 42 -12.74 -32.10 -2.24
N ALA A 43 -11.68 -32.39 -1.89
CA ALA A 43 -10.31 -32.89 -2.05
C ALA A 43 -9.94 -33.73 -3.28
N SER A 44 -10.78 -34.11 -4.19
CA SER A 44 -10.36 -34.97 -5.33
C SER A 44 -10.31 -34.26 -6.72
N ASN A 45 -10.76 -33.00 -6.80
CA ASN A 45 -10.84 -32.25 -8.05
C ASN A 45 -10.07 -30.90 -8.06
N ASN A 46 -9.27 -30.61 -7.04
CA ASN A 46 -8.69 -29.28 -6.84
C ASN A 46 -7.69 -28.89 -7.91
N GLU A 47 -6.76 -29.79 -8.23
CA GLU A 47 -5.76 -29.53 -9.27
C GLU A 47 -6.44 -29.26 -10.59
N GLN A 48 -7.40 -30.11 -10.98
CA GLN A 48 -8.13 -29.98 -12.24
C GLN A 48 -8.94 -28.69 -12.30
N TYR A 49 -9.53 -28.23 -11.20
CA TYR A 49 -10.27 -26.97 -11.15
C TYR A 49 -9.34 -25.76 -11.37
N PHE A 50 -8.21 -25.70 -10.64
CA PHE A 50 -7.20 -24.66 -10.83
C PHE A 50 -6.62 -24.65 -12.24
N GLU A 51 -6.30 -25.84 -12.77
CA GLU A 51 -5.81 -25.96 -14.13
C GLU A 51 -6.82 -25.43 -15.16
N ASN A 52 -8.10 -25.76 -14.99
CA ASN A 52 -9.16 -25.25 -15.85
C ASN A 52 -9.29 -23.73 -15.75
N CYS A 53 -9.22 -23.14 -14.56
CA CYS A 53 -9.24 -21.69 -14.38
C CYS A 53 -8.05 -21.00 -15.07
N ILE A 54 -6.84 -21.54 -14.93
CA ILE A 54 -5.64 -21.02 -15.60
C ILE A 54 -5.79 -21.12 -17.11
N GLN A 55 -6.28 -22.25 -17.62
CA GLN A 55 -6.49 -22.45 -19.06
C GLN A 55 -7.53 -21.46 -19.62
N GLU A 56 -8.62 -21.19 -18.90
CA GLU A 56 -9.64 -20.24 -19.33
C GLU A 56 -9.11 -18.80 -19.34
N LEU A 57 -8.38 -18.38 -18.31
CA LEU A 57 -7.70 -17.07 -18.29
C LEU A 57 -6.73 -16.88 -19.47
N ILE A 58 -5.97 -17.93 -19.78
CA ILE A 58 -5.07 -17.92 -20.95
C ILE A 58 -5.87 -17.78 -22.23
N ARG A 59 -6.93 -18.57 -22.40
CA ARG A 59 -7.80 -18.56 -23.57
C ARG A 59 -8.46 -17.19 -23.79
N GLU A 60 -9.00 -16.58 -22.74
CA GLU A 60 -9.58 -15.24 -22.79
C GLU A 60 -8.53 -14.20 -23.23
N SER A 61 -7.36 -14.22 -22.60
CA SER A 61 -6.28 -13.27 -22.90
C SER A 61 -5.77 -13.36 -24.33
N ILE A 62 -5.62 -14.59 -24.85
CA ILE A 62 -5.21 -14.80 -26.24
C ILE A 62 -6.35 -14.39 -27.20
N THR A 63 -7.60 -14.64 -26.83
CA THR A 63 -8.75 -14.26 -27.65
C THR A 63 -8.84 -12.75 -27.81
N GLU A 64 -8.60 -11.98 -26.74
CA GLU A 64 -8.53 -10.52 -26.82
C GLU A 64 -7.36 -10.06 -27.71
N LEU A 65 -6.18 -10.64 -27.54
CA LEU A 65 -5.02 -10.32 -28.36
C LEU A 65 -5.30 -10.61 -29.85
N LYS A 66 -5.91 -11.76 -30.17
CA LYS A 66 -6.29 -12.09 -31.55
C LYS A 66 -7.24 -11.07 -32.15
N LYS A 67 -8.25 -10.63 -31.42
CA LYS A 67 -9.20 -9.59 -31.90
C LYS A 67 -8.49 -8.31 -32.31
N GLU A 68 -7.53 -7.86 -31.52
CA GLU A 68 -6.75 -6.64 -31.82
C GLU A 68 -5.76 -6.85 -32.99
N LEU A 69 -5.33 -8.09 -33.27
CA LEU A 69 -4.43 -8.42 -34.36
C LEU A 69 -5.14 -8.72 -35.69
N VAL A 70 -6.46 -8.99 -35.71
CA VAL A 70 -7.24 -9.30 -36.92
C VAL A 70 -6.98 -8.32 -38.08
N PRO A 71 -6.94 -6.98 -37.90
CA PRO A 71 -6.69 -6.05 -39.00
C PRO A 71 -5.33 -6.22 -39.70
N HIS A 72 -4.39 -6.88 -39.02
CA HIS A 72 -3.00 -7.03 -39.46
C HIS A 72 -2.60 -8.50 -39.68
N SER A 73 -3.56 -9.44 -39.56
CA SER A 73 -3.27 -10.88 -39.53
C SER A 73 -2.56 -11.39 -40.77
N GLU A 74 -3.01 -11.03 -41.98
CA GLU A 74 -2.43 -11.51 -43.26
C GLU A 74 -0.95 -11.15 -43.39
N ILE A 75 -0.61 -9.86 -43.17
CA ILE A 75 0.79 -9.39 -43.26
C ILE A 75 1.63 -10.00 -42.12
N LEU A 76 1.06 -10.12 -40.93
CA LEU A 76 1.76 -10.70 -39.81
C LEU A 76 2.07 -12.19 -40.01
N GLU A 77 1.15 -12.96 -40.56
CA GLU A 77 1.33 -14.38 -40.88
C GLU A 77 2.40 -14.59 -41.96
N GLU A 78 2.44 -13.76 -43.01
CA GLU A 78 3.51 -13.78 -44.00
C GLU A 78 4.88 -13.52 -43.39
N LEU A 79 4.98 -12.52 -42.48
CA LEU A 79 6.22 -12.17 -41.82
C LEU A 79 6.67 -13.23 -40.79
N ILE A 80 5.72 -13.89 -40.12
CA ILE A 80 5.99 -15.00 -39.18
C ILE A 80 6.57 -16.18 -39.99
N ASN A 81 5.92 -16.55 -41.10
CA ASN A 81 6.38 -17.64 -41.95
C ASN A 81 7.79 -17.37 -42.51
N TYR A 82 8.01 -16.14 -43.02
CA TYR A 82 9.33 -15.70 -43.48
C TYR A 82 10.41 -15.80 -42.39
N SER A 83 10.14 -15.25 -41.19
CA SER A 83 11.04 -15.32 -40.05
C SER A 83 11.36 -16.75 -39.66
N THR A 84 10.33 -17.60 -39.57
CA THR A 84 10.44 -19.00 -39.15
C THR A 84 11.29 -19.80 -40.15
N THR A 85 11.04 -19.64 -41.44
CA THR A 85 11.80 -20.29 -42.51
C THR A 85 13.29 -19.90 -42.45
N ASN A 86 13.59 -18.63 -42.25
CA ASN A 86 14.98 -18.17 -42.14
C ASN A 86 15.69 -18.69 -40.89
N LEU A 87 14.99 -18.77 -39.74
CA LEU A 87 15.54 -19.30 -38.51
C LEU A 87 15.82 -20.82 -38.61
N ILE A 88 14.96 -21.58 -39.25
CA ILE A 88 15.15 -23.02 -39.53
C ILE A 88 16.40 -23.21 -40.41
N ASN A 89 16.56 -22.41 -41.47
CA ASN A 89 17.68 -22.50 -42.40
C ASN A 89 19.04 -22.08 -41.77
N LEU A 90 19.04 -21.34 -40.67
CA LEU A 90 20.26 -20.88 -39.97
C LEU A 90 20.92 -21.95 -39.10
N ASN A 91 20.37 -23.17 -38.99
CA ASN A 91 20.90 -24.32 -38.24
C ASN A 91 21.29 -23.96 -36.77
N SER A 92 20.63 -23.00 -36.16
CA SER A 92 20.86 -22.63 -34.77
C SER A 92 20.23 -23.67 -33.82
N ASP A 93 20.82 -23.90 -32.63
CA ASP A 93 20.23 -24.81 -31.63
C ASP A 93 18.80 -24.44 -31.24
N THR A 94 18.42 -23.21 -31.46
CA THR A 94 17.04 -22.69 -31.39
C THR A 94 16.13 -23.24 -32.51
N ALA A 95 16.69 -23.62 -33.65
CA ALA A 95 15.91 -24.12 -34.81
C ALA A 95 15.30 -25.51 -34.57
N LYS A 96 15.91 -26.34 -33.70
CA LYS A 96 15.40 -27.70 -33.38
C LYS A 96 14.06 -27.73 -32.65
N VAL A 97 13.64 -26.60 -32.07
CA VAL A 97 12.39 -26.43 -31.33
C VAL A 97 11.37 -25.60 -32.12
N ILE A 98 11.75 -25.10 -33.30
CA ILE A 98 10.89 -24.20 -34.10
C ILE A 98 10.00 -25.06 -35.01
N GLN A 99 8.74 -25.23 -34.61
CA GLN A 99 7.69 -25.69 -35.51
C GLN A 99 7.38 -24.59 -36.54
N GLN A 100 7.16 -24.98 -37.81
CA GLN A 100 6.74 -24.04 -38.83
C GLN A 100 5.39 -23.43 -38.45
N LEU A 101 5.33 -22.09 -38.41
CA LEU A 101 4.13 -21.35 -38.10
C LEU A 101 3.65 -20.66 -39.35
N ASP A 102 2.61 -21.22 -40.00
CA ASP A 102 1.98 -20.68 -41.20
C ASP A 102 0.79 -19.76 -40.88
N GLN A 103 0.31 -19.78 -39.63
CA GLN A 103 -0.83 -19.03 -39.13
C GLN A 103 -0.58 -18.53 -37.70
N LEU A 104 -1.41 -17.58 -37.22
CA LEU A 104 -1.40 -17.16 -35.84
C LEU A 104 -1.65 -18.36 -34.90
N PRO A 105 -0.90 -18.47 -33.77
CA PRO A 105 -1.02 -19.61 -32.86
C PRO A 105 -2.43 -19.82 -32.30
N GLY A 106 -2.71 -21.03 -31.79
CA GLY A 106 -3.98 -21.38 -31.18
C GLY A 106 -4.27 -20.63 -29.85
N LEU A 107 -5.35 -21.05 -29.19
CA LEU A 107 -5.85 -20.42 -27.96
C LEU A 107 -5.47 -21.20 -26.70
N LEU A 108 -4.70 -22.27 -26.82
CA LEU A 108 -4.37 -23.17 -25.73
C LEU A 108 -3.04 -22.79 -25.08
N MET A 109 -2.85 -23.19 -23.83
CA MET A 109 -1.60 -23.00 -23.07
C MET A 109 -0.37 -23.50 -23.85
N LYS A 110 -0.47 -24.65 -24.51
CA LYS A 110 0.61 -25.20 -25.36
C LYS A 110 1.03 -24.28 -26.51
N ASP A 111 0.19 -23.32 -26.90
CA ASP A 111 0.47 -22.36 -27.95
C ASP A 111 1.22 -21.11 -27.46
N ILE A 112 1.36 -20.92 -26.16
CA ILE A 112 2.07 -19.77 -25.56
C ILE A 112 3.52 -19.63 -26.03
N PRO A 113 4.34 -20.70 -26.16
CA PRO A 113 5.69 -20.57 -26.72
C PRO A 113 5.69 -19.98 -28.14
N ASN A 114 4.69 -20.33 -28.94
CA ASN A 114 4.53 -19.80 -30.31
C ASN A 114 4.06 -18.32 -30.25
N TRP A 115 3.16 -17.97 -29.35
CA TRP A 115 2.78 -16.57 -29.10
C TRP A 115 3.97 -15.71 -28.65
N ARG A 116 4.84 -16.22 -27.78
CA ARG A 116 6.06 -15.52 -27.39
C ARG A 116 6.98 -15.21 -28.56
N ARG A 117 7.02 -16.08 -29.58
CA ARG A 117 7.79 -15.84 -30.82
C ARG A 117 7.15 -14.73 -31.64
N VAL A 118 5.84 -14.80 -31.87
CA VAL A 118 5.11 -13.73 -32.57
C VAL A 118 5.34 -12.40 -31.86
N ILE A 119 5.24 -12.37 -30.55
CA ILE A 119 5.49 -11.17 -29.74
C ILE A 119 6.95 -10.71 -29.88
N ALA A 120 7.92 -11.63 -29.92
CA ALA A 120 9.32 -11.29 -30.08
C ALA A 120 9.65 -10.66 -31.44
N LEU A 121 8.83 -10.82 -32.49
CA LEU A 121 8.95 -10.07 -33.72
C LEU A 121 8.58 -8.60 -33.54
N LEU A 122 7.57 -8.32 -32.72
CA LEU A 122 6.99 -6.99 -32.54
C LEU A 122 7.66 -6.21 -31.40
N LEU A 123 7.96 -6.88 -30.27
CA LEU A 123 8.47 -6.26 -29.05
C LEU A 123 9.91 -6.69 -28.72
N THR A 124 10.63 -5.82 -28.03
CA THR A 124 11.92 -6.14 -27.41
C THR A 124 11.71 -6.92 -26.11
N GLU A 125 12.78 -7.48 -25.54
CA GLU A 125 12.73 -8.14 -24.21
C GLU A 125 12.20 -7.22 -23.10
N LYS A 126 12.40 -5.91 -23.23
CA LYS A 126 11.88 -4.89 -22.29
C LYS A 126 10.42 -4.51 -22.55
N GLY A 127 9.74 -5.13 -23.53
CA GLY A 127 8.33 -4.86 -23.85
C GLY A 127 8.06 -3.60 -24.67
N ALA A 128 9.09 -2.94 -25.18
CA ALA A 128 8.95 -1.81 -26.09
C ALA A 128 8.87 -2.28 -27.55
N TRP A 129 8.16 -1.53 -28.41
CA TRP A 129 8.11 -1.81 -29.84
C TRP A 129 9.52 -1.84 -30.45
N ARG A 130 9.78 -2.82 -31.33
CA ARG A 130 11.05 -2.89 -32.05
C ARG A 130 11.16 -1.75 -33.04
N LYS A 131 12.37 -1.20 -33.14
CA LYS A 131 12.76 -0.22 -34.16
C LYS A 131 13.76 -0.86 -35.11
N GLY A 132 13.96 -0.29 -36.29
CA GLY A 132 14.75 -0.88 -37.38
C GLY A 132 16.10 -1.48 -36.99
N ARG A 133 16.84 -0.90 -36.03
CA ARG A 133 18.07 -1.47 -35.50
C ARG A 133 17.87 -2.74 -34.65
N GLY A 134 16.68 -2.96 -34.14
CA GLY A 134 16.30 -4.16 -33.36
C GLY A 134 15.78 -5.32 -34.20
N ILE A 135 15.53 -5.12 -35.51
CA ILE A 135 15.11 -6.15 -36.45
C ILE A 135 16.37 -6.74 -37.11
N THR A 136 16.78 -7.92 -36.64
CA THR A 136 18.05 -8.54 -36.98
C THR A 136 17.89 -10.01 -37.37
N THR A 137 18.98 -10.64 -37.85
CA THR A 137 19.01 -12.06 -38.15
C THR A 137 18.65 -12.97 -36.97
N ARG A 138 18.78 -12.49 -35.73
CA ARG A 138 18.34 -13.24 -34.52
C ARG A 138 16.83 -13.51 -34.50
N ILE A 139 16.04 -12.68 -35.18
CA ILE A 139 14.60 -12.85 -35.32
C ILE A 139 14.22 -13.18 -36.77
N GLY A 140 15.17 -13.69 -37.58
CA GLY A 140 14.95 -14.19 -38.90
C GLY A 140 14.96 -13.17 -40.06
N PHE A 141 15.37 -11.89 -39.82
CA PHE A 141 15.39 -10.85 -40.84
C PHE A 141 16.80 -10.43 -41.21
N LYS A 142 17.19 -10.55 -42.47
CA LYS A 142 18.50 -10.13 -42.96
C LYS A 142 18.54 -8.63 -43.29
N PRO A 143 19.70 -7.98 -43.19
CA PRO A 143 19.86 -6.60 -43.66
C PRO A 143 19.54 -6.46 -45.13
N GLY A 144 18.65 -5.52 -45.49
CA GLY A 144 18.28 -5.24 -46.87
C GLY A 144 17.03 -5.97 -47.38
N ASP A 145 16.48 -6.93 -46.65
CA ASP A 145 15.29 -7.66 -47.06
C ASP A 145 14.05 -6.76 -47.13
N LYS A 146 13.20 -7.01 -48.12
CA LYS A 146 11.91 -6.31 -48.25
C LYS A 146 11.04 -6.54 -47.03
N GLN A 147 10.98 -7.76 -46.54
CA GLN A 147 10.18 -8.17 -45.40
C GLN A 147 10.59 -7.45 -44.09
N LYS A 148 11.85 -7.03 -43.98
CA LYS A 148 12.29 -6.18 -42.86
C LYS A 148 11.59 -4.83 -42.89
N LYS A 149 11.48 -4.20 -44.07
CA LYS A 149 10.78 -2.92 -44.25
C LYS A 149 9.29 -3.06 -44.00
N ASP A 150 8.72 -4.19 -44.45
CA ASP A 150 7.30 -4.50 -44.25
C ASP A 150 6.99 -4.67 -42.74
N LEU A 151 7.89 -5.34 -41.99
CA LEU A 151 7.77 -5.43 -40.51
C LEU A 151 7.91 -4.06 -39.85
N GLU A 152 8.86 -3.21 -40.26
CA GLU A 152 9.01 -1.86 -39.74
C GLU A 152 7.76 -1.01 -39.96
N LYS A 153 7.15 -1.11 -41.13
CA LYS A 153 5.90 -0.44 -41.49
C LYS A 153 4.75 -0.93 -40.62
N LEU A 154 4.59 -2.24 -40.48
CA LEU A 154 3.57 -2.86 -39.64
C LEU A 154 3.68 -2.42 -38.18
N ILE A 155 4.88 -2.42 -37.61
CA ILE A 155 5.12 -1.94 -36.25
C ILE A 155 4.77 -0.45 -36.13
N GLY A 156 5.10 0.36 -37.15
CA GLY A 156 4.74 1.79 -37.15
C GLY A 156 3.23 2.02 -37.16
N GLU A 157 2.46 1.19 -37.83
CA GLU A 157 0.98 1.24 -37.82
C GLU A 157 0.40 0.83 -36.45
N MET A 158 1.03 -0.16 -35.77
CA MET A 158 0.59 -0.66 -34.46
C MET A 158 1.10 0.18 -33.27
N GLU A 159 2.19 0.94 -33.42
CA GLU A 159 2.89 1.63 -32.31
C GLU A 159 1.97 2.60 -31.53
N SER A 160 0.97 3.18 -32.21
CA SER A 160 -0.01 4.07 -31.58
C SER A 160 -1.03 3.33 -30.70
N ASN A 161 -1.21 2.01 -30.90
CA ASN A 161 -2.17 1.22 -30.13
C ASN A 161 -1.56 0.75 -28.80
N LYS A 162 -1.79 1.54 -27.74
CA LYS A 162 -1.30 1.24 -26.39
C LYS A 162 -1.92 -0.04 -25.83
N GLU A 163 -3.18 -0.32 -26.17
CA GLU A 163 -3.87 -1.53 -25.70
C GLU A 163 -3.27 -2.79 -26.30
N LEU A 164 -2.98 -2.79 -27.59
CA LEU A 164 -2.28 -3.90 -28.24
C LEU A 164 -0.90 -4.14 -27.60
N ASN A 165 -0.14 -3.08 -27.33
CA ASN A 165 1.16 -3.23 -26.63
C ASN A 165 0.98 -3.88 -25.26
N ARG A 166 -0.03 -3.48 -24.49
CA ARG A 166 -0.35 -4.05 -23.19
C ARG A 166 -0.70 -5.53 -23.28
N LEU A 167 -1.56 -5.90 -24.22
CA LEU A 167 -1.97 -7.30 -24.45
C LEU A 167 -0.80 -8.18 -24.87
N LEU A 168 0.05 -7.70 -25.78
CA LEU A 168 1.28 -8.41 -26.19
C LEU A 168 2.20 -8.65 -25.00
N ASN A 169 2.43 -7.65 -24.17
CA ASN A 169 3.25 -7.80 -22.96
C ASN A 169 2.62 -8.75 -21.94
N TYR A 170 1.31 -8.74 -21.80
CA TYR A 170 0.59 -9.63 -20.89
C TYR A 170 0.67 -11.09 -21.36
N VAL A 171 0.34 -11.38 -22.62
CA VAL A 171 0.43 -12.74 -23.16
C VAL A 171 1.85 -13.28 -23.12
N ARG A 172 2.86 -12.43 -23.24
CA ARG A 172 4.28 -12.84 -23.16
C ARG A 172 4.65 -13.49 -21.84
N ILE A 173 4.06 -13.05 -20.71
CA ILE A 173 4.37 -13.53 -19.35
C ILE A 173 3.47 -14.68 -18.89
N LEU A 174 2.42 -15.03 -19.64
CA LEU A 174 1.54 -16.15 -19.30
C LEU A 174 2.32 -17.47 -19.21
N PRO A 175 1.94 -18.39 -18.31
CA PRO A 175 2.58 -19.69 -18.18
C PRO A 175 2.38 -20.54 -19.44
N SER A 176 3.41 -21.29 -19.84
CA SER A 176 3.40 -22.15 -21.01
C SER A 176 3.22 -23.64 -20.68
N SER A 177 3.23 -23.98 -19.41
CA SER A 177 3.03 -25.34 -18.88
C SER A 177 2.16 -25.26 -17.63
N LEU A 178 1.51 -26.37 -17.32
CA LEU A 178 0.89 -26.57 -16.03
C LEU A 178 1.95 -26.50 -14.92
N LEU A 179 1.48 -26.32 -13.69
CA LEU A 179 2.33 -26.34 -12.52
C LEU A 179 3.03 -27.71 -12.40
N ASP A 180 4.30 -27.67 -12.05
CA ASP A 180 5.04 -28.90 -11.78
C ASP A 180 4.70 -29.45 -10.37
N SER A 181 5.18 -30.67 -10.07
CA SER A 181 4.90 -31.32 -8.79
C SER A 181 5.41 -30.52 -7.59
N TYR A 182 6.50 -29.77 -7.73
CA TYR A 182 7.03 -28.91 -6.67
C TYR A 182 6.12 -27.72 -6.41
N GLN A 183 5.66 -27.07 -7.47
CA GLN A 183 4.73 -25.93 -7.39
C GLN A 183 3.38 -26.37 -6.80
N TRP A 184 2.87 -27.55 -7.19
CA TRP A 184 1.65 -28.11 -6.59
C TRP A 184 1.83 -28.39 -5.10
N ASN A 185 2.92 -29.04 -4.71
CA ASN A 185 3.20 -29.30 -3.30
C ASN A 185 3.28 -28.01 -2.49
N PHE A 186 3.89 -26.96 -3.06
CA PHE A 186 3.93 -25.65 -2.42
C PHE A 186 2.54 -25.04 -2.24
N LEU A 187 1.70 -25.07 -3.28
CA LEU A 187 0.33 -24.54 -3.22
C LEU A 187 -0.54 -25.29 -2.21
N HIS A 188 -0.45 -26.62 -2.17
CA HIS A 188 -1.15 -27.42 -1.17
C HIS A 188 -0.71 -27.08 0.25
N SER A 189 0.61 -27.01 0.48
CA SER A 189 1.16 -26.64 1.78
C SER A 189 0.74 -25.22 2.20
N LEU A 190 0.76 -24.27 1.27
CA LEU A 190 0.31 -22.90 1.50
C LEU A 190 -1.18 -22.84 1.84
N THR A 191 -2.02 -23.55 1.10
CA THR A 191 -3.48 -23.60 1.30
C THR A 191 -3.81 -24.15 2.69
N HIS A 192 -3.22 -25.28 3.09
CA HIS A 192 -3.41 -25.87 4.42
C HIS A 192 -2.95 -24.92 5.53
N LEU A 193 -1.80 -24.25 5.34
CA LEU A 193 -1.29 -23.29 6.32
C LEU A 193 -2.20 -22.07 6.45
N LEU A 194 -2.70 -21.52 5.33
CA LEU A 194 -3.56 -20.33 5.32
C LEU A 194 -4.90 -20.59 6.02
N ILE A 195 -5.54 -21.75 5.83
CA ILE A 195 -6.78 -22.13 6.53
C ILE A 195 -6.54 -22.14 8.04
N ARG A 196 -5.45 -22.78 8.46
CA ARG A 196 -5.10 -22.85 9.87
C ARG A 196 -4.76 -21.51 10.46
N LEU A 197 -3.96 -20.69 9.78
CA LEU A 197 -3.63 -19.33 10.21
C LEU A 197 -4.86 -18.44 10.32
N SER A 198 -5.85 -18.62 9.44
CA SER A 198 -7.13 -17.91 9.53
C SER A 198 -7.90 -18.28 10.79
N SER A 199 -7.92 -19.56 11.15
CA SER A 199 -8.54 -20.04 12.40
C SER A 199 -7.83 -19.52 13.64
N GLU A 200 -6.49 -19.57 13.65
CA GLU A 200 -5.67 -19.04 14.75
C GLU A 200 -5.81 -17.52 14.89
N LEU A 201 -5.98 -16.81 13.77
CA LEU A 201 -6.24 -15.37 13.77
C LEU A 201 -7.56 -15.02 14.48
N ILE A 202 -8.62 -15.79 14.24
CA ILE A 202 -9.92 -15.61 14.92
C ILE A 202 -9.77 -15.88 16.44
N ILE A 203 -9.02 -16.92 16.83
CA ILE A 203 -8.73 -17.21 18.23
C ILE A 203 -7.94 -16.05 18.86
N SER A 204 -6.95 -15.53 18.14
CA SER A 204 -6.15 -14.37 18.58
C SER A 204 -7.03 -13.14 18.77
N PHE A 205 -7.94 -12.83 17.84
CA PHE A 205 -8.89 -11.73 17.97
C PHE A 205 -9.75 -11.87 19.24
N ARG A 206 -10.26 -13.07 19.51
CA ARG A 206 -11.05 -13.33 20.71
C ARG A 206 -10.24 -13.12 22.00
N ASN A 207 -9.00 -13.60 22.03
CA ASN A 207 -8.14 -13.54 23.20
C ASN A 207 -7.70 -12.10 23.52
N HIS A 208 -7.53 -11.25 22.52
CA HIS A 208 -7.06 -9.87 22.69
C HIS A 208 -8.19 -8.83 22.66
N GLY A 209 -9.43 -9.23 22.40
CA GLY A 209 -10.57 -8.31 22.31
C GLY A 209 -10.47 -7.29 21.17
N ILE A 210 -9.74 -7.62 20.10
CA ILE A 210 -9.54 -6.78 18.91
C ILE A 210 -9.93 -7.55 17.66
N VAL A 211 -10.34 -6.84 16.62
CA VAL A 211 -10.68 -7.42 15.31
C VAL A 211 -10.22 -6.48 14.20
N ASP A 212 -10.01 -7.01 13.01
CA ASP A 212 -9.79 -6.20 11.81
C ASP A 212 -11.11 -5.94 11.05
N TYR A 213 -11.06 -5.03 10.07
CA TYR A 213 -12.24 -4.66 9.28
C TYR A 213 -12.81 -5.85 8.49
N THR A 214 -11.97 -6.74 7.99
CA THR A 214 -12.41 -7.95 7.28
C THR A 214 -13.23 -8.85 8.20
N GLN A 215 -12.84 -9.00 9.48
CA GLN A 215 -13.60 -9.78 10.45
C GLN A 215 -14.93 -9.13 10.79
N ILE A 216 -15.00 -7.81 10.87
CA ILE A 216 -16.26 -7.09 11.09
C ILE A 216 -17.22 -7.34 9.91
N SER A 217 -16.74 -7.22 8.69
CA SER A 217 -17.54 -7.46 7.48
C SER A 217 -18.00 -8.93 7.38
N ALA A 218 -17.10 -9.89 7.68
CA ALA A 218 -17.44 -11.30 7.70
C ALA A 218 -18.48 -11.65 8.78
N ALA A 219 -18.36 -11.07 9.97
CA ALA A 219 -19.34 -11.24 11.05
C ALA A 219 -20.70 -10.63 10.68
N ALA A 220 -20.72 -9.48 10.01
CA ALA A 220 -21.94 -8.86 9.51
C ALA A 220 -22.61 -9.73 8.44
N GLN A 221 -21.83 -10.27 7.49
CA GLN A 221 -22.35 -11.20 6.48
C GLN A 221 -22.94 -12.46 7.12
N GLN A 222 -22.24 -13.03 8.10
CA GLN A 222 -22.74 -14.21 8.84
C GLN A 222 -24.03 -13.91 9.59
N ALA A 223 -24.15 -12.73 10.20
CA ALA A 223 -25.34 -12.32 10.93
C ALA A 223 -26.56 -12.11 10.01
N ILE A 224 -26.32 -11.61 8.79
CA ILE A 224 -27.36 -11.40 7.78
C ILE A 224 -27.69 -12.72 7.06
N GLY A 225 -26.71 -13.61 6.87
CA GLY A 225 -26.87 -14.82 6.06
C GLY A 225 -26.74 -14.55 4.56
N SER A 226 -27.39 -15.38 3.75
CA SER A 226 -27.44 -15.22 2.30
C SER A 226 -28.87 -14.97 1.82
N ASP A 227 -29.02 -14.55 0.58
CA ASP A 227 -30.33 -14.41 -0.08
C ASP A 227 -31.10 -15.74 -0.17
N VAL A 228 -30.40 -16.88 -0.19
CA VAL A 228 -31.00 -18.23 -0.21
C VAL A 228 -31.40 -18.70 1.20
N LEU A 229 -30.62 -18.30 2.22
CA LEU A 229 -30.82 -18.68 3.63
C LEU A 229 -30.77 -17.41 4.51
N PRO A 230 -31.84 -16.58 4.47
CA PRO A 230 -31.86 -15.38 5.29
C PRO A 230 -32.00 -15.72 6.77
N THR A 231 -31.38 -14.92 7.64
CA THR A 231 -31.54 -15.04 9.10
C THR A 231 -32.77 -14.25 9.58
N ASP A 232 -33.17 -14.48 10.85
CA ASP A 232 -34.24 -13.69 11.48
C ASP A 232 -33.92 -12.18 11.47
N LEU A 233 -32.62 -11.83 11.57
CA LEU A 233 -32.16 -10.44 11.46
C LEU A 233 -32.45 -9.87 10.07
N THR A 234 -32.17 -10.62 9.02
CA THR A 234 -32.41 -10.19 7.63
C THR A 234 -33.90 -10.01 7.38
N LEU A 235 -34.72 -10.92 7.86
CA LEU A 235 -36.20 -10.78 7.77
C LEU A 235 -36.71 -9.54 8.52
N ALA A 236 -36.16 -9.28 9.72
CA ALA A 236 -36.51 -8.08 10.48
C ALA A 236 -36.07 -6.78 9.78
N LEU A 237 -34.90 -6.79 9.13
CA LEU A 237 -34.38 -5.66 8.36
C LEU A 237 -35.17 -5.44 7.08
N ASP A 238 -35.56 -6.49 6.36
CA ASP A 238 -36.38 -6.40 5.14
C ASP A 238 -37.72 -5.71 5.38
N HIS A 239 -38.35 -5.93 6.54
CA HIS A 239 -39.56 -5.22 6.94
C HIS A 239 -39.35 -3.73 7.23
N ARG A 240 -38.17 -3.33 7.67
CA ARG A 240 -37.88 -1.97 8.13
C ARG A 240 -37.20 -1.10 7.09
N ILE A 241 -36.31 -1.68 6.28
CA ILE A 241 -35.52 -0.94 5.30
C ILE A 241 -36.29 -0.88 3.98
N LYS A 242 -36.61 0.32 3.54
CA LYS A 242 -37.28 0.57 2.25
C LYS A 242 -36.34 1.27 1.25
N HIS A 243 -35.38 2.01 1.75
CA HIS A 243 -34.45 2.80 0.92
C HIS A 243 -33.04 2.57 1.39
N ILE A 244 -32.15 2.20 0.47
CA ILE A 244 -30.70 2.04 0.71
C ILE A 244 -29.97 3.04 -0.17
N LEU A 245 -29.17 3.91 0.47
CA LEU A 245 -28.27 4.83 -0.19
C LEU A 245 -26.84 4.43 0.16
N VAL A 246 -26.02 4.17 -0.85
CA VAL A 246 -24.61 3.84 -0.69
C VAL A 246 -23.78 4.94 -1.34
N ASP A 247 -23.00 5.63 -0.54
CA ASP A 247 -22.06 6.64 -1.01
C ASP A 247 -20.66 6.02 -1.22
N GLU A 248 -19.84 6.61 -2.09
CA GLU A 248 -18.49 6.14 -2.43
C GLU A 248 -18.48 4.67 -2.89
N PHE A 249 -19.47 4.25 -3.66
CA PHE A 249 -19.68 2.84 -4.04
C PHE A 249 -18.49 2.23 -4.77
N GLN A 250 -17.61 3.01 -5.42
CA GLN A 250 -16.38 2.54 -6.05
C GLN A 250 -15.34 1.98 -5.05
N ASP A 251 -15.50 2.26 -3.76
CA ASP A 251 -14.62 1.74 -2.70
C ASP A 251 -15.21 0.53 -1.96
N THR A 252 -16.22 -0.10 -2.54
CA THR A 252 -16.87 -1.27 -1.98
C THR A 252 -16.02 -2.52 -2.16
N SER A 253 -15.89 -3.34 -1.11
CA SER A 253 -15.26 -4.67 -1.18
C SER A 253 -16.26 -5.76 -1.56
N GLN A 254 -15.76 -6.94 -1.93
CA GLN A 254 -16.62 -8.09 -2.28
C GLN A 254 -17.54 -8.49 -1.11
N LEU A 255 -17.04 -8.52 0.13
CA LEU A 255 -17.87 -8.84 1.29
C LEU A 255 -18.99 -7.82 1.50
N GLN A 256 -18.71 -6.54 1.32
CA GLN A 256 -19.73 -5.49 1.44
C GLN A 256 -20.78 -5.60 0.33
N LEU A 257 -20.37 -5.99 -0.88
CA LEU A 257 -21.30 -6.28 -1.96
C LEU A 257 -22.22 -7.46 -1.63
N GLU A 258 -21.68 -8.55 -1.05
CA GLU A 258 -22.49 -9.71 -0.64
C GLU A 258 -23.48 -9.35 0.48
N ILE A 259 -23.07 -8.50 1.43
CA ILE A 259 -23.98 -7.95 2.45
C ILE A 259 -25.11 -7.16 1.79
N LEU A 260 -24.78 -6.29 0.82
CA LEU A 260 -25.79 -5.52 0.09
C LEU A 260 -26.74 -6.43 -0.69
N LYS A 261 -26.23 -7.46 -1.37
CA LYS A 261 -27.04 -8.46 -2.08
C LYS A 261 -28.01 -9.19 -1.13
N ALA A 262 -27.53 -9.61 0.04
CA ALA A 262 -28.37 -10.28 1.03
C ALA A 262 -29.50 -9.36 1.57
N LEU A 263 -29.22 -8.05 1.72
CA LEU A 263 -30.23 -7.06 2.14
C LEU A 263 -31.29 -6.80 1.09
N ILE A 264 -30.98 -6.93 -0.20
CA ILE A 264 -31.93 -6.64 -1.30
C ILE A 264 -32.48 -7.90 -1.98
N GLY A 265 -32.16 -9.09 -1.48
CA GLY A 265 -32.46 -10.38 -2.10
C GLY A 265 -33.92 -10.62 -2.41
N GLY A 266 -34.82 -10.04 -1.62
CA GLY A 266 -36.28 -10.09 -1.83
C GLY A 266 -36.88 -8.87 -2.55
N TRP A 267 -36.06 -7.96 -3.08
CA TRP A 267 -36.55 -6.72 -3.67
C TRP A 267 -36.95 -6.89 -5.13
N GLU A 268 -38.07 -6.28 -5.50
CA GLU A 268 -38.59 -6.27 -6.86
C GLU A 268 -38.79 -4.83 -7.38
N ARG A 269 -38.79 -4.66 -8.70
CA ARG A 269 -38.88 -3.33 -9.35
C ARG A 269 -40.12 -2.50 -8.96
N LYS A 270 -41.19 -3.10 -8.46
CA LYS A 270 -42.46 -2.42 -8.19
C LYS A 270 -42.87 -2.38 -6.72
N ASP A 271 -42.00 -2.75 -5.82
CA ASP A 271 -42.32 -2.91 -4.39
C ASP A 271 -42.17 -1.64 -3.54
N GLN A 272 -42.00 -0.48 -4.17
CA GLN A 272 -41.82 0.83 -3.54
C GLN A 272 -40.51 0.95 -2.72
N ARG A 273 -39.57 0.03 -2.90
CA ARG A 273 -38.22 0.08 -2.32
C ARG A 273 -37.23 0.69 -3.33
N SER A 274 -36.17 1.31 -2.86
CA SER A 274 -35.17 1.91 -3.75
C SER A 274 -33.75 1.66 -3.29
N LEU A 275 -32.90 1.36 -4.25
CA LEU A 275 -31.45 1.29 -4.10
C LEU A 275 -30.82 2.45 -4.88
N PHE A 276 -30.05 3.28 -4.21
CA PHE A 276 -29.34 4.42 -4.80
C PHE A 276 -27.84 4.29 -4.51
N LEU A 277 -27.05 4.09 -5.56
CA LEU A 277 -25.59 3.92 -5.48
C LEU A 277 -24.92 5.14 -6.07
N VAL A 278 -24.11 5.81 -5.28
CA VAL A 278 -23.36 7.01 -5.68
C VAL A 278 -21.87 6.71 -5.64
N GLY A 279 -21.13 7.16 -6.65
CA GLY A 279 -19.69 7.01 -6.66
C GLY A 279 -19.06 7.54 -7.94
N ASP A 280 -17.76 7.76 -7.87
CA ASP A 280 -16.91 8.11 -9.01
C ASP A 280 -15.81 7.06 -9.16
N PRO A 281 -15.91 6.17 -10.16
CA PRO A 281 -14.92 5.11 -10.34
C PRO A 281 -13.51 5.63 -10.63
N MET A 282 -13.35 6.87 -11.15
CA MET A 282 -12.04 7.51 -11.35
C MET A 282 -11.36 7.92 -10.02
N GLN A 283 -12.11 7.97 -8.91
CA GLN A 283 -11.60 8.33 -7.58
C GLN A 283 -11.33 7.12 -6.69
N SER A 284 -11.43 5.89 -7.19
CA SER A 284 -11.10 4.70 -6.41
C SER A 284 -9.61 4.68 -6.03
N CYS A 285 -9.32 4.71 -4.74
CA CYS A 285 -7.96 4.72 -4.22
C CYS A 285 -7.74 3.77 -3.02
N TYR A 286 -8.76 3.01 -2.60
CA TYR A 286 -8.72 2.13 -1.45
C TYR A 286 -8.52 0.64 -1.79
N GLY A 287 -7.86 0.32 -2.91
CA GLY A 287 -7.51 -1.06 -3.27
C GLY A 287 -6.72 -1.79 -2.17
N PHE A 288 -5.91 -1.08 -1.38
CA PHE A 288 -5.22 -1.63 -0.21
C PHE A 288 -6.16 -2.01 0.96
N ARG A 289 -7.43 -1.59 0.92
CA ARG A 289 -8.51 -1.99 1.83
C ARG A 289 -9.49 -2.95 1.18
N ASN A 290 -9.06 -3.67 0.15
CA ASN A 290 -9.87 -4.62 -0.62
C ASN A 290 -11.02 -4.00 -1.43
N ALA A 291 -11.02 -2.67 -1.64
CA ALA A 291 -11.96 -2.05 -2.56
C ALA A 291 -11.67 -2.49 -4.00
N ASP A 292 -12.73 -2.82 -4.72
CA ASP A 292 -12.66 -3.27 -6.11
C ASP A 292 -13.57 -2.45 -7.01
N VAL A 293 -12.98 -1.57 -7.80
CA VAL A 293 -13.72 -0.74 -8.75
C VAL A 293 -14.40 -1.56 -9.85
N GLY A 294 -13.95 -2.78 -10.10
CA GLY A 294 -14.60 -3.72 -11.01
C GLY A 294 -16.04 -4.03 -10.58
N ILE A 295 -16.33 -4.04 -9.28
CA ILE A 295 -17.68 -4.18 -8.72
C ILE A 295 -18.58 -3.04 -9.23
N TYR A 296 -18.10 -1.79 -9.13
CA TYR A 296 -18.85 -0.63 -9.62
C TYR A 296 -19.16 -0.75 -11.10
N LEU A 297 -18.17 -1.08 -11.93
CA LEU A 297 -18.35 -1.25 -13.37
C LEU A 297 -19.29 -2.40 -13.71
N SER A 298 -19.19 -3.52 -13.00
CA SER A 298 -20.06 -4.68 -13.19
C SER A 298 -21.52 -4.37 -12.84
N VAL A 299 -21.76 -3.72 -11.70
CA VAL A 299 -23.11 -3.32 -11.27
C VAL A 299 -23.71 -2.29 -12.21
N GLN A 300 -22.91 -1.34 -12.70
CA GLN A 300 -23.38 -0.36 -13.69
C GLN A 300 -23.83 -1.02 -15.00
N GLN A 301 -23.15 -2.09 -15.44
CA GLN A 301 -23.45 -2.77 -16.70
C GLN A 301 -24.53 -3.84 -16.60
N LYS A 302 -24.54 -4.62 -15.51
CA LYS A 302 -25.37 -5.82 -15.37
C LYS A 302 -26.52 -5.65 -14.38
N GLY A 303 -26.56 -4.52 -13.62
CA GLY A 303 -27.45 -4.38 -12.48
C GLY A 303 -26.96 -5.14 -11.26
N LEU A 304 -27.81 -5.27 -10.24
CA LEU A 304 -27.52 -5.99 -9.02
C LEU A 304 -28.67 -6.95 -8.69
N GLN A 305 -28.42 -8.25 -8.75
CA GLN A 305 -29.42 -9.31 -8.65
C GLN A 305 -30.58 -9.10 -9.64
N ASN A 306 -31.82 -9.03 -9.15
CA ASN A 306 -33.03 -8.83 -9.97
C ASN A 306 -33.34 -7.34 -10.25
N LEU A 307 -32.46 -6.42 -9.75
CA LEU A 307 -32.66 -4.98 -9.92
C LEU A 307 -31.84 -4.46 -11.11
N GLU A 308 -32.53 -3.95 -12.11
CA GLU A 308 -31.90 -3.15 -13.16
C GLU A 308 -31.51 -1.77 -12.60
N ILE A 309 -30.26 -1.38 -12.78
CA ILE A 309 -29.75 -0.08 -12.33
C ILE A 309 -29.85 0.93 -13.48
N THR A 310 -30.59 2.00 -13.27
CA THR A 310 -30.59 3.15 -14.19
C THR A 310 -29.37 4.01 -13.91
N SER A 311 -28.41 4.02 -14.84
CA SER A 311 -27.19 4.83 -14.69
C SER A 311 -27.46 6.30 -15.01
N LEU A 312 -27.17 7.17 -14.05
CA LEU A 312 -27.22 8.63 -14.19
C LEU A 312 -25.80 9.17 -14.07
N GLN A 313 -25.40 10.03 -14.98
CA GLN A 313 -24.07 10.63 -14.97
C GLN A 313 -24.13 12.11 -14.73
N LEU A 314 -23.55 12.56 -13.60
CA LEU A 314 -23.33 13.98 -13.32
C LEU A 314 -22.06 14.44 -14.05
N LYS A 315 -22.18 15.49 -14.86
CA LYS A 315 -21.05 16.04 -15.65
C LYS A 315 -20.61 17.41 -15.17
N THR A 316 -21.47 18.13 -14.47
CA THR A 316 -21.21 19.51 -14.06
C THR A 316 -20.38 19.54 -12.77
N ASN A 317 -19.22 20.17 -12.83
CA ASN A 317 -18.36 20.40 -11.68
C ASN A 317 -18.58 21.82 -11.14
N PHE A 318 -19.06 21.91 -9.89
CA PHE A 318 -19.33 23.17 -9.19
C PHE A 318 -18.18 23.61 -8.29
N ARG A 319 -17.21 22.73 -8.03
CA ARG A 319 -16.10 22.95 -7.08
C ARG A 319 -14.99 23.78 -7.70
N SER A 320 -14.48 23.38 -8.84
CA SER A 320 -13.23 23.88 -9.41
C SER A 320 -13.45 24.97 -10.47
N ASP A 321 -12.45 25.84 -10.62
CA ASP A 321 -12.38 26.82 -11.71
C ASP A 321 -12.36 26.13 -13.09
N SER A 322 -12.91 26.80 -14.09
CA SER A 322 -13.00 26.26 -15.46
C SER A 322 -11.64 25.94 -16.08
N ARG A 323 -10.58 26.66 -15.75
CA ARG A 323 -9.21 26.40 -16.26
C ARG A 323 -8.66 25.09 -15.72
N ILE A 324 -8.92 24.77 -14.43
CA ILE A 324 -8.52 23.49 -13.83
C ILE A 324 -9.27 22.35 -14.53
N ILE A 325 -10.59 22.48 -14.71
CA ILE A 325 -11.40 21.46 -15.38
C ILE A 325 -10.93 21.23 -16.82
N ASN A 326 -10.66 22.29 -17.58
CA ASN A 326 -10.19 22.18 -18.95
C ASN A 326 -8.79 21.56 -19.02
N TRP A 327 -7.91 21.90 -18.09
CA TRP A 327 -6.58 21.31 -18.01
C TRP A 327 -6.66 19.80 -17.68
N VAL A 328 -7.48 19.41 -16.70
CA VAL A 328 -7.71 18.01 -16.33
C VAL A 328 -8.30 17.23 -17.52
N ASN A 329 -9.35 17.74 -18.16
CA ASN A 329 -9.96 17.12 -19.34
C ASN A 329 -8.97 16.88 -20.48
N SER A 330 -8.06 17.84 -20.73
CA SER A 330 -7.10 17.73 -21.83
C SER A 330 -5.99 16.72 -21.56
N HIS A 331 -5.51 16.61 -20.31
CA HIS A 331 -4.36 15.78 -19.96
C HIS A 331 -4.76 14.36 -19.56
N PHE A 332 -5.84 14.20 -18.77
CA PHE A 332 -6.21 12.90 -18.24
C PHE A 332 -6.94 12.01 -19.25
N LYS A 333 -7.57 12.56 -20.27
CA LYS A 333 -8.20 11.78 -21.35
C LYS A 333 -7.24 10.78 -22.02
N THR A 334 -5.96 11.11 -22.08
CA THR A 334 -4.92 10.22 -22.66
C THR A 334 -4.26 9.30 -21.64
N ALA A 335 -4.44 9.56 -20.34
CA ALA A 335 -3.87 8.78 -19.26
C ALA A 335 -4.74 7.59 -18.85
N PHE A 336 -6.07 7.72 -18.99
CA PHE A 336 -7.03 6.67 -18.65
C PHE A 336 -7.26 5.70 -19.81
N PRO A 337 -7.67 4.44 -19.52
CA PRO A 337 -8.06 3.47 -20.54
C PRO A 337 -9.20 3.98 -21.43
N LEU A 338 -9.22 3.54 -22.69
CA LEU A 338 -10.27 3.92 -23.64
C LEU A 338 -11.58 3.16 -23.42
N LYS A 339 -11.52 1.93 -22.92
CA LYS A 339 -12.68 1.04 -22.71
C LYS A 339 -12.74 0.60 -21.23
N PRO A 340 -13.94 0.44 -20.67
CA PRO A 340 -14.08 -0.11 -19.34
C PRO A 340 -13.75 -1.61 -19.34
N ASP A 341 -13.09 -2.08 -18.29
CA ASP A 341 -12.81 -3.50 -18.05
C ASP A 341 -12.99 -3.80 -16.56
N SER A 342 -14.10 -4.45 -16.23
CA SER A 342 -14.42 -4.77 -14.84
C SER A 342 -13.46 -5.78 -14.21
N SER A 343 -12.86 -6.68 -14.99
CA SER A 343 -11.94 -7.70 -14.50
C SER A 343 -10.60 -7.11 -14.04
N ARG A 344 -10.24 -5.95 -14.58
CA ARG A 344 -8.98 -5.25 -14.31
C ARG A 344 -9.18 -3.91 -13.60
N GLY A 345 -10.43 -3.56 -13.30
CA GLY A 345 -10.75 -2.24 -12.74
C GLY A 345 -10.37 -1.09 -13.68
N ALA A 346 -10.37 -1.30 -15.00
CA ALA A 346 -10.02 -0.27 -15.96
C ALA A 346 -11.22 0.67 -16.18
N VAL A 347 -11.05 1.94 -15.82
CA VAL A 347 -12.07 2.97 -15.89
C VAL A 347 -11.75 3.96 -17.00
N PRO A 348 -12.65 4.18 -17.98
CA PRO A 348 -12.44 5.22 -18.99
C PRO A 348 -12.62 6.61 -18.38
N TYR A 349 -11.89 7.59 -18.93
CA TYR A 349 -12.00 8.98 -18.48
C TYR A 349 -13.35 9.57 -18.85
N SER A 350 -14.01 10.19 -17.88
CA SER A 350 -15.26 10.95 -18.04
C SER A 350 -14.99 12.45 -17.93
N CYS A 351 -15.22 13.20 -19.02
CA CYS A 351 -15.04 14.64 -19.03
C CYS A 351 -16.07 15.36 -18.15
N ALA A 352 -15.59 16.33 -17.36
CA ALA A 352 -16.45 17.22 -16.59
C ALA A 352 -16.67 18.58 -17.31
N VAL A 353 -17.78 19.23 -17.00
CA VAL A 353 -18.12 20.58 -17.47
C VAL A 353 -18.07 21.54 -16.29
N ALA A 354 -17.35 22.62 -16.41
CA ALA A 354 -17.26 23.63 -15.37
C ALA A 354 -18.56 24.42 -15.22
N ALA A 355 -19.06 24.54 -14.00
CA ALA A 355 -20.18 25.45 -13.67
C ALA A 355 -19.70 26.86 -13.37
N LYS A 356 -18.51 27.00 -12.76
CA LYS A 356 -17.93 28.29 -12.44
C LYS A 356 -17.25 28.92 -13.68
N PRO A 357 -17.43 30.21 -13.95
CA PRO A 357 -16.67 30.89 -14.97
C PRO A 357 -15.18 30.93 -14.60
N SER A 358 -14.34 31.22 -15.58
CA SER A 358 -12.92 31.44 -15.33
C SER A 358 -12.69 32.69 -14.50
N ASN A 359 -12.16 32.56 -13.30
CA ASN A 359 -11.57 33.64 -12.56
C ASN A 359 -10.15 33.94 -13.07
N SER A 360 -9.72 35.18 -13.03
CA SER A 360 -8.39 35.59 -13.51
C SER A 360 -7.24 34.90 -12.74
N LEU A 361 -7.50 34.35 -11.55
CA LEU A 361 -6.54 33.75 -10.64
C LEU A 361 -6.46 32.18 -10.75
N GLY A 362 -7.47 31.52 -11.31
CA GLY A 362 -7.48 30.06 -11.43
C GLY A 362 -6.47 29.60 -12.50
N ALA A 363 -5.41 28.91 -12.09
CA ALA A 363 -4.39 28.41 -13.00
C ALA A 363 -3.81 27.06 -12.50
N VAL A 364 -3.31 26.27 -13.44
CA VAL A 364 -2.45 25.13 -13.14
C VAL A 364 -1.04 25.50 -13.57
N SER A 365 -0.11 25.55 -12.62
CA SER A 365 1.32 25.73 -12.88
C SER A 365 2.06 24.41 -12.70
N THR A 366 3.13 24.22 -13.45
CA THR A 366 3.98 23.04 -13.35
C THR A 366 5.43 23.48 -13.33
N ASP A 367 6.10 23.26 -12.20
CA ASP A 367 7.51 23.56 -12.03
C ASP A 367 8.34 22.29 -12.25
N ILE A 368 9.38 22.39 -13.09
CA ILE A 368 10.26 21.29 -13.42
C ILE A 368 11.67 21.61 -12.98
N ILE A 369 12.22 20.83 -12.06
CA ILE A 369 13.59 20.92 -11.61
C ILE A 369 14.39 19.77 -12.21
N ALA A 370 15.24 20.07 -13.20
CA ALA A 370 16.13 19.09 -13.80
C ALA A 370 17.38 18.90 -12.93
N TYR A 371 17.74 17.65 -12.64
CA TYR A 371 18.93 17.32 -11.84
C TYR A 371 19.61 16.04 -12.32
N ARG A 372 20.90 15.88 -11.96
CA ARG A 372 21.66 14.63 -12.10
C ARG A 372 21.57 13.84 -10.79
N ASP A 373 21.74 12.51 -10.83
CA ASP A 373 21.58 11.65 -9.65
C ASP A 373 22.37 12.12 -8.42
N GLN A 374 23.58 12.69 -8.62
CA GLN A 374 24.40 13.25 -7.53
C GLN A 374 23.82 14.53 -6.90
N GLN A 375 22.91 15.23 -7.58
CA GLN A 375 22.29 16.49 -7.15
C GLN A 375 20.87 16.33 -6.60
N LYS A 376 20.44 15.11 -6.35
CA LYS A 376 19.06 14.81 -5.89
C LYS A 376 18.67 15.56 -4.60
N MET A 377 19.61 15.73 -3.69
CA MET A 377 19.35 16.46 -2.43
C MET A 377 19.19 17.97 -2.66
N GLU A 378 19.98 18.54 -3.57
CA GLU A 378 19.89 19.94 -3.96
C GLU A 378 18.56 20.22 -4.68
N ALA A 379 18.15 19.31 -5.58
CA ALA A 379 16.87 19.41 -6.27
C ALA A 379 15.69 19.38 -5.31
N LYS A 380 15.72 18.52 -4.27
CA LYS A 380 14.68 18.51 -3.22
C LYS A 380 14.62 19.78 -2.40
N LYS A 381 15.78 20.41 -2.10
CA LYS A 381 15.82 21.71 -1.42
C LYS A 381 15.27 22.81 -2.31
N ALA A 382 15.62 22.81 -3.60
CA ALA A 382 15.09 23.77 -4.56
C ALA A 382 13.57 23.62 -4.71
N GLU A 383 13.05 22.38 -4.76
CA GLU A 383 11.60 22.11 -4.78
C GLU A 383 10.93 22.69 -3.52
N ALA A 384 11.48 22.45 -2.33
CA ALA A 384 10.97 22.98 -1.09
C ALA A 384 10.97 24.53 -1.09
N SER A 385 12.05 25.16 -1.55
CA SER A 385 12.14 26.63 -1.67
C SER A 385 11.10 27.21 -2.64
N ASN A 386 10.87 26.56 -3.79
CA ASN A 386 9.83 26.99 -4.73
C ASN A 386 8.43 26.87 -4.12
N ILE A 387 8.18 25.84 -3.33
CA ILE A 387 6.91 25.66 -2.60
C ILE A 387 6.70 26.80 -1.60
N ILE A 388 7.74 27.14 -0.81
CA ILE A 388 7.65 28.25 0.14
C ILE A 388 7.33 29.57 -0.59
N HIS A 389 8.05 29.86 -1.67
CA HIS A 389 7.81 31.07 -2.46
C HIS A 389 6.38 31.13 -3.00
N ALA A 390 5.86 30.02 -3.55
CA ALA A 390 4.48 29.94 -4.01
C ALA A 390 3.46 30.16 -2.86
N ILE A 391 3.73 29.63 -1.67
CA ILE A 391 2.88 29.84 -0.50
C ILE A 391 2.89 31.31 -0.07
N GLU A 392 4.06 31.96 -0.02
CA GLU A 392 4.19 33.37 0.34
C GLU A 392 3.47 34.27 -0.67
N GLU A 393 3.56 33.98 -1.97
CA GLU A 393 2.84 34.66 -3.03
C GLU A 393 1.31 34.51 -2.87
N LEU A 394 0.82 33.29 -2.65
CA LEU A 394 -0.59 33.01 -2.41
C LEU A 394 -1.09 33.73 -1.16
N ARG A 395 -0.33 33.75 -0.07
CA ARG A 395 -0.69 34.48 1.15
C ARG A 395 -0.74 35.97 0.98
N SER A 396 0.12 36.53 0.11
CA SER A 396 0.11 37.99 -0.19
C SER A 396 -1.10 38.42 -1.02
N THR A 397 -1.59 37.52 -1.88
CA THR A 397 -2.72 37.80 -2.78
C THR A 397 -4.08 37.40 -2.19
N SER A 398 -4.12 36.30 -1.44
CA SER A 398 -5.34 35.68 -0.89
C SER A 398 -5.08 35.12 0.52
N PRO A 399 -4.98 35.98 1.56
CA PRO A 399 -4.55 35.56 2.91
C PRO A 399 -5.50 34.60 3.60
N ASP A 400 -6.79 34.62 3.29
CA ASP A 400 -7.84 33.81 3.94
C ASP A 400 -8.12 32.49 3.23
N GLU A 401 -7.59 32.29 2.01
CA GLU A 401 -7.83 31.07 1.24
C GLU A 401 -7.04 29.88 1.80
N SER A 402 -7.64 28.70 1.74
CA SER A 402 -7.07 27.45 2.23
C SER A 402 -5.99 26.91 1.29
N ILE A 403 -4.84 26.50 1.84
CA ILE A 403 -3.73 25.93 1.08
C ILE A 403 -3.46 24.52 1.58
N ALA A 404 -3.39 23.54 0.68
CA ALA A 404 -3.00 22.17 0.98
C ALA A 404 -1.76 21.73 0.23
N ILE A 405 -0.86 21.03 0.92
CA ILE A 405 0.25 20.28 0.32
C ILE A 405 -0.11 18.81 0.34
N LEU A 406 -0.33 18.22 -0.84
CA LEU A 406 -0.71 16.83 -0.98
C LEU A 406 0.47 15.99 -1.45
N VAL A 407 0.86 14.99 -0.65
CA VAL A 407 1.97 14.11 -0.97
C VAL A 407 1.52 12.67 -1.20
N ARG A 408 2.21 11.97 -2.09
CA ARG A 408 1.98 10.54 -2.29
C ARG A 408 2.48 9.70 -1.12
N THR A 409 3.67 10.02 -0.63
CA THR A 409 4.29 9.38 0.53
C THR A 409 4.91 10.42 1.44
N ARG A 410 5.00 10.11 2.73
CA ARG A 410 5.58 11.01 3.74
C ARG A 410 7.03 11.38 3.47
N GLY A 411 7.79 10.51 2.81
CA GLY A 411 9.20 10.77 2.45
C GLY A 411 9.40 12.01 1.57
N HIS A 412 8.34 12.50 0.88
CA HIS A 412 8.41 13.75 0.12
C HIS A 412 8.44 14.99 1.02
N LEU A 413 8.02 14.89 2.27
CA LEU A 413 7.95 16.01 3.22
C LEU A 413 9.27 16.29 3.92
N SER A 414 10.26 15.41 3.82
CA SER A 414 11.52 15.51 4.57
C SER A 414 12.31 16.80 4.31
N SER A 415 12.14 17.41 3.14
CA SER A 415 12.74 18.72 2.79
C SER A 415 11.77 19.89 2.96
N ILE A 416 10.46 19.66 2.87
CA ILE A 416 9.43 20.72 2.88
C ILE A 416 9.14 21.17 4.30
N ILE A 417 8.96 20.24 5.24
CA ILE A 417 8.64 20.59 6.64
C ILE A 417 9.69 21.48 7.31
N PRO A 418 11.02 21.18 7.20
CA PRO A 418 12.03 22.08 7.74
C PRO A 418 11.98 23.50 7.14
N GLU A 419 11.70 23.62 5.84
CA GLU A 419 11.60 24.96 5.20
C GLU A 419 10.36 25.73 5.67
N LEU A 420 9.19 25.08 5.84
CA LEU A 420 8.01 25.70 6.45
C LEU A 420 8.33 26.22 7.87
N GLN A 421 9.08 25.45 8.66
CA GLN A 421 9.50 25.84 10.00
C GLN A 421 10.48 27.01 10.00
N ASN A 422 11.49 26.99 9.09
CA ASN A 422 12.48 28.06 8.96
C ASN A 422 11.84 29.40 8.60
N HIS A 423 10.78 29.39 7.78
CA HIS A 423 10.04 30.58 7.36
C HIS A 423 8.90 30.94 8.33
N GLY A 424 8.71 30.20 9.44
CA GLY A 424 7.66 30.46 10.42
C GLY A 424 6.24 30.32 9.87
N ILE A 425 6.06 29.55 8.79
CA ILE A 425 4.76 29.33 8.17
C ILE A 425 4.00 28.26 8.99
N PRO A 426 2.81 28.59 9.57
CA PRO A 426 2.04 27.65 10.33
C PRO A 426 1.46 26.56 9.41
N TRP A 427 1.60 25.30 9.84
CA TRP A 427 1.07 24.14 9.13
C TRP A 427 0.44 23.15 10.10
N GLU A 428 -0.54 22.41 9.59
CA GLU A 428 -1.19 21.31 10.32
C GLU A 428 -1.04 20.02 9.55
N SER A 429 -0.84 18.96 10.28
CA SER A 429 -0.78 17.63 9.73
C SER A 429 -1.37 16.63 10.69
N ASN A 430 -2.30 15.86 10.20
CA ASN A 430 -2.80 14.69 10.90
C ASN A 430 -2.04 13.45 10.43
N GLU A 431 -1.37 12.74 11.37
CA GLU A 431 -0.77 11.41 11.10
C GLU A 431 0.44 11.42 10.12
N ILE A 432 1.27 12.46 10.09
CA ILE A 432 2.50 12.45 9.25
C ILE A 432 3.67 11.79 9.96
N ASP A 433 3.91 12.13 11.22
CA ASP A 433 5.03 11.60 11.99
C ASP A 433 4.57 10.51 12.94
N THR A 434 5.34 9.43 13.01
CA THR A 434 5.12 8.38 14.01
C THR A 434 5.90 8.72 15.28
N MET A 435 5.34 8.34 16.43
CA MET A 435 6.00 8.54 17.73
C MET A 435 7.35 7.79 17.78
N GLY A 436 7.49 6.66 17.09
CA GLY A 436 8.73 5.89 17.02
C GLY A 436 9.90 6.58 16.32
N GLU A 437 9.65 7.66 15.56
CA GLU A 437 10.72 8.45 14.93
C GLU A 437 11.31 9.52 15.86
N ILE A 438 10.71 9.72 17.04
CA ILE A 438 11.14 10.73 18.00
C ILE A 438 12.03 10.09 19.07
N GLN A 439 13.28 10.53 19.15
CA GLN A 439 14.27 9.96 20.08
C GLN A 439 13.80 9.96 21.52
N ILE A 440 13.19 11.03 22.00
CA ILE A 440 12.73 11.12 23.39
C ILE A 440 11.66 10.07 23.74
N ILE A 441 10.87 9.64 22.75
CA ILE A 441 9.87 8.57 22.93
C ILE A 441 10.53 7.21 23.04
N GLU A 442 11.58 6.92 22.24
CA GLU A 442 12.36 5.69 22.37
C GLU A 442 13.10 5.66 23.73
N ASP A 443 13.58 6.80 24.23
CA ASP A 443 14.21 6.90 25.53
C ASP A 443 13.20 6.69 26.67
N LEU A 444 11.99 7.25 26.57
CA LEU A 444 10.88 6.99 27.51
C LEU A 444 10.43 5.53 27.47
N LEU A 445 10.40 4.92 26.30
CA LEU A 445 10.08 3.50 26.14
C LEU A 445 11.15 2.62 26.83
N ASN A 446 12.44 2.97 26.71
CA ASN A 446 13.51 2.29 27.43
C ASN A 446 13.36 2.45 28.95
N LEU A 447 13.00 3.64 29.45
CA LEU A 447 12.70 3.85 30.86
C LEU A 447 11.54 2.96 31.34
N THR A 448 10.44 2.92 30.58
CA THR A 448 9.28 2.10 30.88
C THR A 448 9.63 0.61 30.94
N LYS A 449 10.33 0.11 29.93
CA LYS A 449 10.75 -1.31 29.86
C LYS A 449 11.73 -1.68 30.98
N ALA A 450 12.71 -0.81 31.27
CA ALA A 450 13.69 -1.03 32.32
C ALA A 450 13.04 -1.10 33.71
N LEU A 451 12.05 -0.25 34.00
CA LEU A 451 11.32 -0.26 35.28
C LEU A 451 10.36 -1.46 35.38
N LEU A 452 9.72 -1.87 34.28
CA LEU A 452 8.86 -3.05 34.28
C LEU A 452 9.67 -4.35 34.39
N ASN A 453 10.81 -4.44 33.70
CA ASN A 453 11.67 -5.61 33.72
C ASN A 453 13.13 -5.25 34.02
N PRO A 454 13.58 -5.38 35.29
CA PRO A 454 14.97 -5.12 35.64
C PRO A 454 16.02 -5.99 34.96
N HIS A 455 15.60 -7.11 34.32
CA HIS A 455 16.48 -8.01 33.58
C HIS A 455 16.60 -7.62 32.08
N ASP A 456 15.81 -6.65 31.60
CA ASP A 456 15.91 -6.16 30.22
C ASP A 456 17.19 -5.30 30.04
N ARG A 457 18.28 -6.00 29.80
CA ARG A 457 19.61 -5.44 29.66
C ARG A 457 19.69 -4.34 28.60
N LEU A 458 19.01 -4.53 27.45
CA LEU A 458 19.06 -3.57 26.35
C LEU A 458 18.40 -2.25 26.74
N SER A 459 17.24 -2.31 27.37
CA SER A 459 16.51 -1.12 27.84
C SER A 459 17.27 -0.36 28.93
N TRP A 460 17.97 -1.07 29.83
CA TRP A 460 18.85 -0.42 30.82
C TRP A 460 20.04 0.30 30.16
N LEU A 461 20.70 -0.30 29.20
CA LEU A 461 21.80 0.37 28.48
C LEU A 461 21.30 1.57 27.68
N GLY A 462 20.13 1.45 27.03
CA GLY A 462 19.46 2.57 26.35
C GLY A 462 19.14 3.72 27.31
N LEU A 463 18.57 3.41 28.48
CA LEU A 463 18.25 4.37 29.52
C LEU A 463 19.50 5.11 30.04
N LEU A 464 20.60 4.40 30.29
CA LEU A 464 21.87 4.99 30.70
C LEU A 464 22.52 5.88 29.64
N ARG A 465 22.22 5.62 28.36
CA ARG A 465 22.65 6.45 27.23
C ARG A 465 21.79 7.68 27.03
N ALA A 466 20.52 7.64 27.45
CA ALA A 466 19.56 8.73 27.27
C ALA A 466 20.10 10.07 27.80
N PRO A 467 19.75 11.22 27.16
CA PRO A 467 20.35 12.52 27.48
C PRO A 467 20.26 12.93 28.98
N TRP A 468 19.23 12.51 29.68
CA TRP A 468 19.05 12.79 31.10
C TRP A 468 19.98 12.01 32.05
N VAL A 469 20.67 10.97 31.55
CA VAL A 469 21.78 10.30 32.25
C VAL A 469 23.09 10.62 31.55
N GLY A 470 23.13 10.45 30.25
CA GLY A 470 24.18 10.94 29.36
C GLY A 470 25.54 10.26 29.54
N LEU A 471 25.57 8.94 29.79
CA LEU A 471 26.83 8.20 29.84
C LEU A 471 27.52 8.14 28.47
N ASN A 472 28.84 8.25 28.47
CA ASN A 472 29.63 8.04 27.29
C ASN A 472 29.73 6.54 26.94
N ILE A 473 30.10 6.23 25.70
CA ILE A 473 30.16 4.86 25.19
C ILE A 473 31.18 4.00 25.95
N SER A 474 32.30 4.60 26.39
CA SER A 474 33.35 3.89 27.13
C SER A 474 32.84 3.43 28.51
N ASP A 475 32.16 4.30 29.25
CA ASP A 475 31.58 3.97 30.56
C ASP A 475 30.44 2.94 30.38
N LEU A 476 29.60 3.07 29.35
CA LEU A 476 28.57 2.09 29.02
C LEU A 476 29.17 0.71 28.72
N HIS A 477 30.27 0.66 27.97
CA HIS A 477 30.96 -0.60 27.67
C HIS A 477 31.47 -1.28 28.93
N ILE A 478 32.07 -0.51 29.84
CA ILE A 478 32.56 -1.03 31.15
C ILE A 478 31.43 -1.64 31.95
N ILE A 479 30.29 -0.92 32.07
CA ILE A 479 29.09 -1.42 32.75
C ILE A 479 28.56 -2.67 32.08
N ALA A 480 28.50 -2.66 30.74
CA ALA A 480 28.03 -3.80 29.97
C ALA A 480 28.91 -5.03 30.17
N CYS A 481 30.22 -4.90 30.20
CA CYS A 481 31.14 -6.01 30.45
C CYS A 481 31.07 -6.50 31.90
N HIS A 482 30.93 -5.59 32.88
CA HIS A 482 30.83 -5.95 34.27
C HIS A 482 29.53 -6.68 34.64
N SER A 483 28.44 -6.37 33.94
CA SER A 483 27.10 -6.89 34.21
C SER A 483 26.70 -8.12 33.36
N VAL A 484 27.65 -8.92 32.85
CA VAL A 484 27.33 -10.07 31.97
C VAL A 484 26.46 -11.13 32.66
N ASN A 485 26.75 -11.41 33.94
CA ASN A 485 26.09 -12.49 34.70
C ASN A 485 25.02 -11.99 35.71
N GLN A 486 24.69 -10.70 35.71
CA GLN A 486 23.71 -10.14 36.64
C GLN A 486 23.00 -8.94 36.02
N PRO A 487 21.78 -8.59 36.50
CA PRO A 487 21.06 -7.41 36.03
C PRO A 487 21.87 -6.13 36.20
N ILE A 488 21.78 -5.21 35.23
CA ILE A 488 22.49 -3.93 35.29
C ILE A 488 22.16 -3.17 36.55
N TRP A 489 20.89 -3.17 36.96
CA TRP A 489 20.47 -2.51 38.19
C TRP A 489 21.22 -3.01 39.42
N GLU A 490 21.41 -4.32 39.57
CA GLU A 490 22.16 -4.89 40.70
C GLU A 490 23.62 -4.47 40.68
N CYS A 491 24.24 -4.40 39.48
CA CYS A 491 25.60 -3.86 39.33
C CYS A 491 25.70 -2.39 39.77
N LEU A 492 24.69 -1.58 39.41
CA LEU A 492 24.67 -0.16 39.72
C LEU A 492 24.52 0.12 41.23
N LYS A 493 23.95 -0.76 42.02
CA LYS A 493 23.90 -0.64 43.48
C LYS A 493 25.28 -0.69 44.13
N SER A 494 26.23 -1.34 43.52
CA SER A 494 27.60 -1.50 43.98
C SER A 494 28.61 -0.74 43.09
N LEU A 495 28.35 0.52 42.77
CA LEU A 495 29.16 1.35 41.88
C LEU A 495 30.65 1.36 42.21
N ASN A 496 31.00 1.26 43.50
CA ASN A 496 32.38 1.27 43.98
C ASN A 496 33.17 0.02 43.54
N SER A 497 32.50 -1.08 43.19
CA SER A 497 33.12 -2.30 42.73
C SER A 497 33.47 -2.26 41.22
N ILE A 498 32.90 -1.31 40.47
CA ILE A 498 33.09 -1.20 39.02
C ILE A 498 34.34 -0.33 38.78
N GLN A 499 35.44 -0.95 38.36
CA GLN A 499 36.67 -0.25 38.01
C GLN A 499 36.63 0.31 36.59
N GLY A 500 37.36 1.41 36.34
CA GLY A 500 37.54 1.98 35.00
C GLY A 500 36.49 3.00 34.54
N VAL A 501 35.36 3.14 35.25
CA VAL A 501 34.35 4.18 34.94
C VAL A 501 34.94 5.57 35.23
N SER A 502 34.72 6.52 34.33
CA SER A 502 35.20 7.89 34.44
C SER A 502 34.61 8.60 35.68
N VAL A 503 35.29 9.67 36.17
CA VAL A 503 34.80 10.46 37.30
C VAL A 503 33.42 11.07 37.01
N ASP A 504 33.23 11.62 35.81
CA ASP A 504 31.94 12.14 35.34
C ASP A 504 30.87 11.04 35.29
N GLY A 505 31.22 9.89 34.70
CA GLY A 505 30.33 8.73 34.66
C GLY A 505 29.90 8.24 36.02
N ARG A 506 30.79 8.19 37.02
CA ARG A 506 30.45 7.83 38.41
C ARG A 506 29.47 8.82 39.05
N THR A 507 29.68 10.12 38.81
CA THR A 507 28.81 11.17 39.35
C THR A 507 27.39 11.04 38.73
N ARG A 508 27.29 10.86 37.44
CA ARG A 508 26.03 10.64 36.73
C ARG A 508 25.29 9.40 37.20
N LEU A 509 26.02 8.30 37.35
CA LEU A 509 25.47 7.02 37.81
C LEU A 509 24.99 7.12 39.28
N ALA A 510 25.72 7.79 40.18
CA ALA A 510 25.30 7.99 41.54
C ALA A 510 23.97 8.78 41.62
N ASN A 511 23.86 9.87 40.81
CA ASN A 511 22.64 10.65 40.73
C ASN A 511 21.49 9.80 40.13
N PHE A 512 21.75 9.03 39.07
CA PHE A 512 20.78 8.14 38.47
C PHE A 512 20.24 7.10 39.45
N VAL A 513 21.14 6.41 40.21
CA VAL A 513 20.75 5.41 41.19
C VAL A 513 19.86 6.03 42.27
N ASN A 514 20.22 7.21 42.77
CA ASN A 514 19.42 7.93 43.78
C ASN A 514 18.01 8.26 43.26
N CYS A 515 17.86 8.68 42.00
CA CYS A 515 16.57 8.99 41.41
C CYS A 515 15.71 7.73 41.16
N ILE A 516 16.30 6.66 40.66
CA ILE A 516 15.57 5.45 40.21
C ILE A 516 15.28 4.47 41.37
N GLN A 517 16.06 4.53 42.48
CA GLN A 517 15.87 3.62 43.61
C GLN A 517 14.45 3.67 44.19
N TYR A 518 13.86 4.85 44.26
CA TYR A 518 12.46 5.02 44.69
C TYR A 518 11.50 4.31 43.73
N SER A 519 11.65 4.50 42.42
CA SER A 519 10.77 3.95 41.39
C SER A 519 10.81 2.40 41.37
N ILE A 520 11.97 1.80 41.58
CA ILE A 520 12.11 0.34 41.67
C ILE A 520 11.48 -0.20 42.95
N ARG A 521 11.58 0.52 44.04
CA ARG A 521 11.01 0.10 45.34
C ARG A 521 9.48 0.10 45.31
N TYR A 522 8.86 1.09 44.66
CA TYR A 522 7.41 1.29 44.65
C TYR A 522 6.73 0.81 43.35
N ARG A 523 7.47 0.16 42.45
CA ARG A 523 6.88 -0.44 41.28
C ARG A 523 5.78 -1.42 41.69
N TYR A 524 4.70 -1.47 40.94
CA TYR A 524 3.48 -2.22 41.24
C TYR A 524 2.64 -1.72 42.44
N GLN A 525 3.06 -0.66 43.10
CA GLN A 525 2.30 -0.07 44.22
C GLN A 525 1.62 1.24 43.83
N VAL A 526 2.05 1.85 42.75
CA VAL A 526 1.48 3.07 42.17
C VAL A 526 1.10 2.84 40.73
N PRO A 527 0.17 3.62 40.13
CA PRO A 527 -0.15 3.54 38.70
C PRO A 527 1.10 3.67 37.84
N LEU A 528 1.18 2.88 36.75
CA LEU A 528 2.39 2.84 35.92
C LEU A 528 2.71 4.21 35.32
N VAL A 529 1.71 4.94 34.86
CA VAL A 529 1.90 6.27 34.27
C VAL A 529 2.56 7.22 35.28
N GLU A 530 2.08 7.22 36.52
CA GLU A 530 2.61 8.06 37.61
C GLU A 530 4.04 7.65 37.96
N LEU A 531 4.33 6.36 37.98
CA LEU A 531 5.68 5.84 38.24
C LEU A 531 6.66 6.32 37.15
N ILE A 532 6.31 6.17 35.88
CA ILE A 532 7.20 6.55 34.76
C ILE A 532 7.35 8.07 34.69
N GLU A 533 6.27 8.83 34.82
CA GLU A 533 6.30 10.28 34.74
C GLU A 533 7.13 10.88 35.92
N SER A 534 6.92 10.39 37.14
CA SER A 534 7.69 10.85 38.31
C SER A 534 9.18 10.49 38.16
N SER A 535 9.50 9.27 37.70
CA SER A 535 10.88 8.85 37.45
C SER A 535 11.57 9.76 36.41
N TRP A 536 10.87 10.03 35.31
CA TRP A 536 11.36 10.90 34.25
C TRP A 536 11.57 12.35 34.71
N ARG A 537 10.67 12.87 35.58
CA ARG A 537 10.81 14.19 36.20
C ARG A 537 11.99 14.25 37.16
N LEU A 538 12.20 13.22 38.00
CA LEU A 538 13.35 13.14 38.90
C LEU A 538 14.67 13.11 38.12
N LEU A 539 14.71 12.45 36.98
CA LEU A 539 15.84 12.44 36.06
C LEU A 539 15.99 13.75 35.26
N ARG A 540 15.12 14.75 35.49
CA ARG A 540 15.06 16.02 34.71
C ARG A 540 14.84 15.84 33.24
N GLY A 541 14.14 14.76 32.81
CA GLY A 541 13.89 14.47 31.40
C GLY A 541 13.11 15.56 30.67
N TYR A 542 12.28 16.34 31.36
CA TYR A 542 11.59 17.49 30.79
C TYR A 542 12.54 18.59 30.29
N ALA A 543 13.76 18.69 30.82
CA ALA A 543 14.75 19.68 30.38
C ALA A 543 15.37 19.37 29.00
N VAL A 544 15.14 18.17 28.51
CA VAL A 544 15.63 17.73 27.20
C VAL A 544 14.57 17.95 26.08
N VAL A 545 13.32 18.31 26.47
CA VAL A 545 12.23 18.56 25.54
C VAL A 545 12.34 19.97 25.00
N GLU A 546 12.80 20.10 23.77
CA GLU A 546 13.07 21.41 23.15
C GLU A 546 11.91 21.91 22.30
N THR A 547 11.27 21.02 21.55
CA THR A 547 10.28 21.37 20.54
C THR A 547 8.83 21.15 21.02
N ASN A 548 7.88 21.90 20.46
CA ASN A 548 6.46 21.68 20.73
C ASN A 548 6.00 20.28 20.27
N LYS A 549 6.60 19.75 19.20
CA LYS A 549 6.36 18.40 18.71
C LYS A 549 6.71 17.36 19.78
N GLU A 550 7.87 17.49 20.40
CA GLU A 550 8.29 16.60 21.49
C GLU A 550 7.36 16.70 22.70
N LYS A 551 6.93 17.91 23.08
CA LYS A 551 5.99 18.12 24.19
C LYS A 551 4.68 17.38 23.97
N VAL A 552 4.09 17.54 22.79
CA VAL A 552 2.84 16.86 22.40
C VAL A 552 3.04 15.35 22.38
N SER A 553 4.15 14.86 21.82
CA SER A 553 4.45 13.44 21.74
C SER A 553 4.64 12.79 23.10
N VAL A 554 5.31 13.49 24.03
CA VAL A 554 5.47 13.05 25.44
C VAL A 554 4.11 12.95 26.12
N SER A 555 3.23 13.95 25.95
CA SER A 555 1.88 13.89 26.51
C SER A 555 1.09 12.69 25.95
N GLN A 556 1.11 12.50 24.64
CA GLN A 556 0.45 11.36 23.98
C GLN A 556 1.05 10.01 24.42
N TYR A 557 2.35 9.96 24.70
CA TYR A 557 3.00 8.76 25.21
C TYR A 557 2.45 8.38 26.60
N PHE A 558 2.31 9.33 27.52
CA PHE A 558 1.72 9.07 28.84
C PHE A 558 0.24 8.67 28.73
N ASP A 559 -0.54 9.28 27.83
CA ASP A 559 -1.91 8.87 27.56
C ASP A 559 -1.98 7.41 27.04
N LEU A 560 -1.00 6.99 26.24
CA LEU A 560 -0.91 5.60 25.77
C LEU A 560 -0.57 4.64 26.91
N ILE A 561 0.34 5.00 27.82
CA ILE A 561 0.62 4.18 29.01
C ILE A 561 -0.65 4.03 29.84
N GLU A 562 -1.37 5.12 30.11
CA GLU A 562 -2.60 5.11 30.90
C GLU A 562 -3.64 4.14 30.31
N ARG A 563 -3.87 4.21 29.01
CA ARG A 563 -4.86 3.35 28.31
C ARG A 563 -4.47 1.88 28.22
N HIS A 564 -3.18 1.56 28.22
CA HIS A 564 -2.68 0.19 28.04
C HIS A 564 -2.14 -0.44 29.32
N SER A 565 -2.11 0.31 30.44
CA SER A 565 -1.71 -0.23 31.72
C SER A 565 -2.88 -0.84 32.47
N SER A 566 -2.65 -1.97 33.11
CA SER A 566 -3.58 -2.63 34.00
C SER A 566 -2.83 -3.20 35.21
N ALA A 567 -3.41 -3.10 36.39
CA ALA A 567 -2.81 -3.59 37.64
C ALA A 567 -1.34 -3.17 37.85
N GLY A 568 -0.98 -1.94 37.47
CA GLY A 568 0.38 -1.39 37.65
C GLY A 568 1.42 -1.88 36.62
N GLY A 569 1.03 -2.56 35.58
CA GLY A 569 1.91 -3.06 34.50
C GLY A 569 1.29 -3.01 33.12
N ILE A 570 2.03 -3.47 32.13
CA ILE A 570 1.57 -3.68 30.75
C ILE A 570 1.63 -5.18 30.47
N SER A 571 0.51 -5.78 30.06
CA SER A 571 0.38 -7.23 29.87
C SER A 571 1.26 -7.75 28.72
N ASP A 572 1.37 -7.00 27.62
CA ASP A 572 2.23 -7.31 26.47
C ASP A 572 3.05 -6.07 26.09
N ILE A 573 4.28 -6.05 26.56
CA ILE A 573 5.21 -4.93 26.32
C ILE A 573 5.63 -4.82 24.86
N ASN A 574 5.67 -5.94 24.09
CA ASN A 574 6.03 -5.92 22.70
C ASN A 574 4.89 -5.32 21.86
N SER A 575 3.65 -5.70 22.15
CA SER A 575 2.47 -5.10 21.53
C SER A 575 2.40 -3.59 21.84
N PHE A 576 2.64 -3.19 23.09
CA PHE A 576 2.71 -1.77 23.47
C PHE A 576 3.81 -1.02 22.73
N GLN A 577 5.03 -1.57 22.65
CA GLN A 577 6.13 -0.99 21.89
C GLN A 577 5.77 -0.77 20.43
N ASN A 578 5.17 -1.77 19.78
CA ASN A 578 4.71 -1.65 18.40
C ASN A 578 3.63 -0.57 18.27
N LYS A 579 2.69 -0.51 19.23
CA LYS A 579 1.65 0.51 19.26
C LYS A 579 2.25 1.92 19.37
N VAL A 580 3.19 2.13 20.27
CA VAL A 580 3.91 3.42 20.41
C VAL A 580 4.59 3.79 19.09
N ARG A 581 5.38 2.86 18.52
CA ARG A 581 6.14 3.11 17.28
C ARG A 581 5.26 3.41 16.07
N THR A 582 4.07 2.84 16.02
CA THR A 582 3.14 3.02 14.90
C THR A 582 2.08 4.09 15.14
N SER A 583 1.97 4.62 16.38
CA SER A 583 1.05 5.70 16.71
C SER A 583 1.51 7.01 16.06
N PHE A 584 0.55 7.72 15.48
CA PHE A 584 0.80 9.01 14.86
C PHE A 584 0.70 10.13 15.88
N ILE A 585 1.51 11.16 15.65
CA ILE A 585 1.47 12.39 16.44
C ILE A 585 0.40 13.28 15.81
N THR A 586 -0.57 13.69 16.62
CA THR A 586 -1.51 14.73 16.22
C THR A 586 -0.87 16.07 16.58
N PHE A 587 -0.28 16.73 15.58
CA PHE A 587 0.38 18.02 15.78
C PHE A 587 -0.44 19.12 15.10
N SER A 588 -0.90 20.08 15.90
CA SER A 588 -1.40 21.37 15.43
C SER A 588 -0.37 22.43 15.82
N ALA A 589 0.24 23.07 14.84
CA ALA A 589 1.13 24.20 15.13
C ALA A 589 0.30 25.27 15.83
N ASN A 590 0.69 25.68 17.03
CA ASN A 590 0.03 26.80 17.69
C ASN A 590 0.03 28.01 16.74
N PRO A 591 -1.12 28.57 16.41
CA PRO A 591 -1.18 29.76 15.58
C PRO A 591 -0.62 30.93 16.40
N VAL A 592 0.67 31.20 16.25
CA VAL A 592 1.28 32.45 16.75
C VAL A 592 0.87 33.62 15.83
N SER A 593 0.30 33.31 14.68
CA SER A 593 -0.21 34.25 13.67
C SER A 593 -1.69 34.02 13.41
N ASN A 594 -2.43 35.10 13.12
CA ASN A 594 -3.84 35.06 12.70
C ASN A 594 -4.04 34.42 11.29
N SER A 595 -3.04 33.74 10.74
CA SER A 595 -3.11 33.12 9.42
C SER A 595 -3.60 31.66 9.50
N THR A 596 -4.46 31.25 8.60
CA THR A 596 -4.97 29.88 8.47
C THR A 596 -3.79 28.92 8.25
N PRO A 597 -3.63 27.82 9.04
CA PRO A 597 -2.51 26.90 8.85
C PRO A 597 -2.61 26.15 7.52
N ILE A 598 -1.45 25.86 6.92
CA ILE A 598 -1.37 25.04 5.71
C ILE A 598 -1.66 23.59 6.06
N GLN A 599 -2.57 22.97 5.31
CA GLN A 599 -2.90 21.56 5.48
C GLN A 599 -1.87 20.69 4.75
N VAL A 600 -1.18 19.81 5.48
CA VAL A 600 -0.23 18.86 4.90
C VAL A 600 -0.77 17.44 5.03
N LEU A 601 -1.11 16.82 3.89
CA LEU A 601 -1.86 15.58 3.85
C LEU A 601 -1.26 14.60 2.83
N THR A 602 -1.52 13.31 3.02
CA THR A 602 -1.35 12.35 1.91
C THR A 602 -2.56 12.42 0.98
N ILE A 603 -2.37 12.12 -0.32
CA ILE A 603 -3.45 12.12 -1.32
C ILE A 603 -4.64 11.27 -0.85
N HIS A 604 -4.39 10.11 -0.20
CA HIS A 604 -5.47 9.26 0.34
C HIS A 604 -6.30 9.95 1.44
N LYS A 605 -5.66 10.76 2.28
CA LYS A 605 -6.34 11.49 3.37
C LYS A 605 -7.06 12.73 2.89
N ALA A 606 -6.68 13.26 1.74
CA ALA A 606 -7.33 14.40 1.11
C ALA A 606 -8.63 14.03 0.39
N LYS A 607 -8.93 12.73 0.22
CA LYS A 607 -10.18 12.30 -0.40
C LYS A 607 -11.39 12.82 0.40
N GLY A 608 -12.35 13.43 -0.30
CA GLY A 608 -13.52 14.08 0.30
C GLY A 608 -13.29 15.49 0.84
N LEU A 609 -12.02 15.97 0.89
CA LEU A 609 -11.70 17.34 1.28
C LEU A 609 -11.61 18.26 0.05
N GLU A 610 -11.72 19.57 0.30
CA GLU A 610 -11.56 20.61 -0.72
C GLU A 610 -10.72 21.75 -0.19
N PHE A 611 -9.91 22.36 -1.08
CA PHE A 611 -9.01 23.45 -0.78
C PHE A 611 -9.00 24.44 -1.93
N ASP A 612 -8.78 25.72 -1.63
CA ASP A 612 -8.70 26.75 -2.65
C ASP A 612 -7.43 26.59 -3.49
N HIS A 613 -6.31 26.25 -2.84
CA HIS A 613 -5.02 26.02 -3.48
C HIS A 613 -4.46 24.65 -3.10
N VAL A 614 -3.97 23.92 -4.10
CA VAL A 614 -3.37 22.58 -3.90
C VAL A 614 -1.99 22.52 -4.52
N ILE A 615 -1.00 22.16 -3.73
CA ILE A 615 0.39 21.95 -4.16
C ILE A 615 0.71 20.45 -4.09
N ILE A 616 1.20 19.87 -5.17
CA ILE A 616 1.51 18.43 -5.25
C ILE A 616 2.99 18.26 -5.60
N PRO A 617 3.88 18.09 -4.60
CA PRO A 617 5.31 17.91 -4.83
C PRO A 617 5.66 16.49 -5.26
N GLY A 618 6.83 16.33 -5.87
CA GLY A 618 7.44 15.02 -6.12
C GLY A 618 6.74 14.16 -7.16
N LEU A 619 5.97 14.72 -8.08
CA LEU A 619 5.22 13.98 -9.11
C LEU A 619 6.12 13.13 -10.03
N ALA A 620 7.37 13.53 -10.25
CA ALA A 620 8.34 12.78 -11.05
C ALA A 620 9.00 11.60 -10.32
N ASN A 621 8.77 11.44 -9.01
CA ASN A 621 9.33 10.33 -8.26
C ASN A 621 8.64 9.03 -8.65
N SER A 622 9.43 8.04 -9.13
CA SER A 622 8.93 6.70 -9.40
C SER A 622 8.35 6.06 -8.13
N SER A 623 7.26 5.31 -8.26
CA SER A 623 6.83 4.41 -7.18
C SER A 623 7.92 3.39 -6.91
N LYS A 624 8.16 3.05 -5.65
CA LYS A 624 8.86 1.79 -5.35
C LYS A 624 8.08 0.69 -6.06
N SER A 625 8.79 -0.22 -6.74
CA SER A 625 8.15 -1.42 -7.30
C SER A 625 7.37 -2.08 -6.16
N GLU A 626 6.13 -2.45 -6.43
CA GLU A 626 5.39 -3.30 -5.49
C GLU A 626 6.26 -4.49 -5.14
N ASP A 627 6.35 -4.80 -3.83
CA ASP A 627 7.08 -5.99 -3.39
C ASP A 627 6.49 -7.19 -4.13
N LYS A 628 7.37 -8.01 -4.70
CA LYS A 628 6.96 -9.22 -5.42
C LYS A 628 6.08 -10.04 -4.48
N SER A 629 4.86 -10.29 -4.91
CA SER A 629 3.94 -11.20 -4.22
C SER A 629 4.53 -12.62 -4.15
N LEU A 630 4.01 -13.45 -3.28
CA LEU A 630 4.41 -14.87 -3.14
C LEU A 630 4.15 -15.70 -4.41
N LEU A 631 3.32 -15.18 -5.31
CA LEU A 631 2.95 -15.80 -6.58
C LEU A 631 3.56 -15.06 -7.77
#